data_b43c3f3776d5a9b45e531d6457347cb0
#
_entry.id   b43c3f3776d5a9b45e531d6457347cb0
#
_cell.length_a   1.000
_cell.length_b   1.000
_cell.length_c   1.000
_cell.angle_alpha   90.00
_cell.angle_beta   90.00
_cell.angle_gamma   90.00
#
_symmetry.space_group_name_H-M   'P 1'
#
loop_
_entity.id
_entity.type
_entity.pdbx_description
1 polymer ?
#
loop_
_entity_poly.entity_id
_entity_poly.type
_entity_poly.pdbx_seq_one_letter_code
_entity_poly.pdbx_strand_id
1 'polypeptide(L)'
;LTTTAQNKMRPVDELINKTDSGWTLVKDWIKSAKNKVEILAVDTVKAKDALYKIQVTTRSPMGAVVYMTGGLLIDDGWIRILGSGNAKLGRTLPDWNKGKSFKEFGEIPSFLLIADDAVGGLYLLNGGGLGKDFGKIYYFSPDNLEYESLDITYTEFLQFCFNNDLDKFYKGNRWTKWRDEVSKLDGDKVFSFYPFLWTKEGKDINKNTRKAVSVEEQYSLNLDMRKQLGLDK
;
A
#
# COMPACT_ATOMS: atom_id res chain seq x y z
N LEU A 1 -4.73 -24.98 -24.24
CA LEU A 1 -5.80 -24.14 -23.66
C LEU A 1 -6.02 -24.58 -22.22
N THR A 2 -5.24 -24.05 -21.28
CA THR A 2 -5.47 -24.22 -19.84
C THR A 2 -6.54 -23.22 -19.42
N THR A 3 -7.76 -23.70 -19.26
CA THR A 3 -8.85 -22.96 -18.63
C THR A 3 -8.46 -22.79 -17.15
N THR A 4 -7.97 -21.63 -16.76
CA THR A 4 -7.87 -21.25 -15.36
C THR A 4 -9.30 -21.28 -14.79
N ALA A 5 -9.55 -22.18 -13.86
CA ALA A 5 -10.82 -22.23 -13.15
C ALA A 5 -10.99 -20.91 -12.40
N GLN A 6 -11.86 -20.05 -12.92
CA GLN A 6 -12.24 -18.81 -12.27
C GLN A 6 -13.00 -19.21 -11.00
N ASN A 7 -12.38 -19.00 -9.83
CA ASN A 7 -13.04 -19.27 -8.56
C ASN A 7 -14.33 -18.46 -8.49
N LYS A 8 -15.46 -19.11 -8.23
CA LYS A 8 -16.75 -18.44 -8.08
C LYS A 8 -16.63 -17.43 -6.93
N MET A 9 -16.76 -16.16 -7.25
CA MET A 9 -16.70 -15.07 -6.26
C MET A 9 -17.85 -15.22 -5.26
N ARG A 10 -17.53 -15.11 -3.97
CA ARG A 10 -18.53 -15.15 -2.90
C ARG A 10 -19.34 -13.85 -2.88
N PRO A 11 -20.66 -13.90 -2.63
CA PRO A 11 -21.47 -12.72 -2.42
C PRO A 11 -20.91 -11.84 -1.27
N VAL A 12 -21.09 -10.54 -1.38
CA VAL A 12 -20.53 -9.59 -0.40
C VAL A 12 -21.03 -9.85 1.03
N ASP A 13 -22.27 -10.31 1.17
CA ASP A 13 -22.88 -10.59 2.49
C ASP A 13 -22.20 -11.77 3.21
N GLU A 14 -21.58 -12.70 2.48
CA GLU A 14 -20.75 -13.76 3.06
C GLU A 14 -19.36 -13.30 3.49
N LEU A 15 -18.89 -12.18 2.93
CA LEU A 15 -17.61 -11.57 3.28
C LEU A 15 -17.71 -10.67 4.51
N ILE A 16 -18.93 -10.17 4.82
CA ILE A 16 -19.17 -9.29 5.97
C ILE A 16 -19.45 -10.16 7.21
N ASN A 17 -18.49 -10.18 8.12
CA ASN A 17 -18.70 -10.81 9.44
C ASN A 17 -19.30 -9.78 10.40
N LYS A 18 -20.53 -10.08 10.90
CA LYS A 18 -21.28 -9.17 11.78
C LYS A 18 -20.93 -9.32 13.25
N THR A 19 -20.39 -10.46 13.67
CA THR A 19 -20.15 -10.82 15.07
C THR A 19 -18.69 -10.72 15.49
N ASP A 20 -17.76 -10.96 14.55
CA ASP A 20 -16.32 -11.03 14.81
C ASP A 20 -15.59 -10.21 13.71
N SER A 21 -15.81 -8.91 13.74
CA SER A 21 -15.17 -8.01 12.79
C SER A 21 -13.75 -7.62 13.25
N GLY A 22 -12.77 -7.79 12.38
CA GLY A 22 -11.40 -7.31 12.61
C GLY A 22 -11.28 -5.81 12.85
N TRP A 23 -12.36 -5.05 12.56
CA TRP A 23 -12.37 -3.61 12.76
C TRP A 23 -12.26 -3.19 14.23
N THR A 24 -12.82 -3.98 15.14
CA THR A 24 -12.70 -3.69 16.59
C THR A 24 -11.22 -3.69 17.00
N LEU A 25 -10.47 -4.70 16.58
CA LEU A 25 -9.03 -4.79 16.84
C LEU A 25 -8.26 -3.62 16.19
N VAL A 26 -8.53 -3.34 14.90
CA VAL A 26 -7.86 -2.25 14.18
C VAL A 26 -8.14 -0.90 14.87
N LYS A 27 -9.37 -0.62 15.29
CA LYS A 27 -9.70 0.61 16.02
C LYS A 27 -8.94 0.72 17.35
N ASP A 28 -8.82 -0.36 18.09
CA ASP A 28 -8.11 -0.33 19.37
C ASP A 28 -6.61 -0.12 19.17
N TRP A 29 -6.03 -0.69 18.13
CA TRP A 29 -4.64 -0.41 17.75
C TRP A 29 -4.44 1.05 17.34
N ILE A 30 -5.37 1.62 16.57
CA ILE A 30 -5.29 3.04 16.16
C ILE A 30 -5.40 3.96 17.39
N LYS A 31 -6.27 3.66 18.36
CA LYS A 31 -6.39 4.46 19.59
C LYS A 31 -5.09 4.48 20.41
N SER A 32 -4.32 3.40 20.37
CA SER A 32 -3.05 3.27 21.09
C SER A 32 -1.82 3.58 20.22
N ALA A 33 -2.04 4.00 18.98
CA ALA A 33 -0.96 4.28 18.03
C ALA A 33 -0.06 5.43 18.51
N LYS A 34 1.26 5.24 18.36
CA LYS A 34 2.25 6.28 18.61
C LYS A 34 2.37 7.26 17.44
N ASN A 35 2.22 6.72 16.22
CA ASN A 35 2.23 7.51 15.01
C ASN A 35 0.83 8.07 14.74
N LYS A 36 0.76 9.24 14.13
CA LYS A 36 -0.51 9.84 13.72
C LYS A 36 -1.21 8.96 12.67
N VAL A 37 -2.46 8.63 12.90
CA VAL A 37 -3.31 7.87 11.98
C VAL A 37 -4.56 8.67 11.66
N GLU A 38 -4.77 8.98 10.38
CA GLU A 38 -6.01 9.55 9.88
C GLU A 38 -6.83 8.43 9.23
N ILE A 39 -8.04 8.19 9.74
CA ILE A 39 -9.00 7.25 9.15
C ILE A 39 -9.82 8.02 8.12
N LEU A 40 -9.70 7.68 6.84
CA LEU A 40 -10.48 8.30 5.79
C LEU A 40 -11.92 7.81 5.81
N ALA A 41 -12.86 8.75 5.67
CA ALA A 41 -14.29 8.43 5.68
C ALA A 41 -14.64 7.41 4.59
N VAL A 42 -15.45 6.43 4.96
CA VAL A 42 -15.91 5.36 4.09
C VAL A 42 -17.18 5.78 3.32
N ASP A 43 -17.23 5.41 2.04
CA ASP A 43 -18.45 5.33 1.27
C ASP A 43 -18.93 3.86 1.28
N THR A 44 -20.11 3.61 1.81
CA THR A 44 -20.61 2.24 2.01
C THR A 44 -20.85 1.47 0.71
N VAL A 45 -21.17 2.17 -0.39
CA VAL A 45 -21.35 1.54 -1.71
C VAL A 45 -20.00 1.11 -2.26
N LYS A 46 -19.02 2.02 -2.23
CA LYS A 46 -17.64 1.71 -2.64
C LYS A 46 -17.02 0.62 -1.78
N ALA A 47 -17.27 0.64 -0.47
CA ALA A 47 -16.75 -0.35 0.45
C ALA A 47 -17.26 -1.77 0.16
N LYS A 48 -18.54 -1.93 -0.15
CA LYS A 48 -19.13 -3.22 -0.57
C LYS A 48 -18.55 -3.68 -1.89
N ASP A 49 -18.41 -2.80 -2.86
CA ASP A 49 -17.81 -3.11 -4.17
C ASP A 49 -16.35 -3.52 -4.02
N ALA A 50 -15.55 -2.75 -3.26
CA ALA A 50 -14.15 -3.08 -3.01
C ALA A 50 -13.98 -4.41 -2.27
N LEU A 51 -14.80 -4.68 -1.25
CA LEU A 51 -14.78 -5.94 -0.52
C LEU A 51 -15.14 -7.12 -1.43
N TYR A 52 -16.18 -6.96 -2.27
CA TYR A 52 -16.58 -7.97 -3.23
C TYR A 52 -15.45 -8.27 -4.23
N LYS A 53 -14.82 -7.25 -4.78
CA LYS A 53 -13.72 -7.39 -5.76
C LYS A 53 -12.48 -8.06 -5.18
N ILE A 54 -12.11 -7.75 -3.92
CA ILE A 54 -10.89 -8.30 -3.30
C ILE A 54 -11.09 -9.66 -2.64
N GLN A 55 -12.34 -10.10 -2.41
CA GLN A 55 -12.70 -11.41 -1.88
C GLN A 55 -12.08 -11.76 -0.50
N VAL A 56 -11.80 -10.78 0.33
CA VAL A 56 -11.38 -10.97 1.73
C VAL A 56 -12.56 -10.75 2.68
N THR A 57 -12.53 -11.38 3.86
CA THR A 57 -13.60 -11.20 4.85
C THR A 57 -13.30 -10.07 5.82
N THR A 58 -14.32 -9.37 6.32
CA THR A 58 -14.16 -8.34 7.35
C THR A 58 -13.71 -8.87 8.72
N ARG A 59 -13.59 -10.19 8.85
CA ARG A 59 -12.97 -10.82 10.03
C ARG A 59 -11.46 -10.54 10.07
N SER A 60 -10.82 -10.48 8.90
CA SER A 60 -9.40 -10.12 8.83
C SER A 60 -9.20 -8.61 8.97
N PRO A 61 -8.07 -8.15 9.54
CA PRO A 61 -7.73 -6.73 9.58
C PRO A 61 -7.72 -6.06 8.20
N MET A 62 -7.25 -6.75 7.15
CA MET A 62 -7.28 -6.23 5.79
C MET A 62 -8.71 -6.00 5.29
N GLY A 63 -9.57 -6.99 5.38
CA GLY A 63 -10.97 -6.85 4.96
C GLY A 63 -11.71 -5.80 5.80
N ALA A 64 -11.35 -5.69 7.08
CA ALA A 64 -11.89 -4.65 7.97
C ALA A 64 -11.47 -3.24 7.51
N VAL A 65 -10.19 -3.02 7.18
CA VAL A 65 -9.70 -1.73 6.64
C VAL A 65 -10.41 -1.39 5.33
N VAL A 66 -10.49 -2.33 4.38
CA VAL A 66 -11.18 -2.12 3.10
C VAL A 66 -12.65 -1.78 3.28
N TYR A 67 -13.36 -2.46 4.19
CA TYR A 67 -14.80 -2.28 4.34
C TYR A 67 -15.18 -1.08 5.20
N MET A 68 -14.37 -0.74 6.19
CA MET A 68 -14.70 0.27 7.20
C MET A 68 -14.04 1.63 6.96
N THR A 69 -13.16 1.73 5.97
CA THR A 69 -12.42 2.99 5.69
C THR A 69 -12.24 3.23 4.20
N GLY A 70 -12.12 4.51 3.82
CA GLY A 70 -11.61 4.88 2.49
C GLY A 70 -10.12 4.60 2.31
N GLY A 71 -9.41 4.34 3.40
CA GLY A 71 -7.98 4.11 3.54
C GLY A 71 -7.47 4.70 4.85
N LEU A 72 -6.19 4.47 5.17
CA LEU A 72 -5.53 5.06 6.32
C LEU A 72 -4.33 5.88 5.87
N LEU A 73 -4.21 7.10 6.40
CA LEU A 73 -3.03 7.95 6.22
C LEU A 73 -2.23 7.95 7.52
N ILE A 74 -0.96 7.54 7.42
CA ILE A 74 -0.05 7.42 8.56
C ILE A 74 1.00 8.51 8.49
N ASP A 75 1.34 9.10 9.64
CA ASP A 75 2.40 10.08 9.79
C ASP A 75 2.26 11.24 8.79
N ASP A 76 1.14 11.97 8.89
CA ASP A 76 0.75 13.09 8.01
C ASP A 76 0.59 12.70 6.52
N GLY A 77 0.28 11.44 6.22
CA GLY A 77 0.11 10.93 4.87
C GLY A 77 1.40 10.41 4.23
N TRP A 78 2.45 10.22 5.05
CA TRP A 78 3.68 9.59 4.57
C TRP A 78 3.44 8.18 4.05
N ILE A 79 2.74 7.32 4.81
CA ILE A 79 2.29 6.01 4.34
C ILE A 79 0.79 6.09 4.06
N ARG A 80 0.34 5.56 2.93
CA ARG A 80 -1.05 5.49 2.51
C ARG A 80 -1.45 4.03 2.37
N ILE A 81 -2.24 3.53 3.32
CA ILE A 81 -2.79 2.16 3.31
C ILE A 81 -4.10 2.17 2.56
N LEU A 82 -4.22 1.35 1.52
CA LEU A 82 -5.37 1.32 0.64
C LEU A 82 -6.60 0.68 1.31
N GLY A 83 -7.73 1.34 1.14
CA GLY A 83 -9.05 0.89 1.57
C GLY A 83 -10.03 0.82 0.40
N SER A 84 -11.23 1.34 0.59
CA SER A 84 -12.27 1.42 -0.45
C SER A 84 -12.30 2.73 -1.24
N GLY A 85 -11.31 3.60 -1.03
CA GLY A 85 -11.20 4.88 -1.71
C GLY A 85 -11.97 6.02 -1.03
N ASN A 86 -11.41 7.23 -1.15
CA ASN A 86 -11.93 8.47 -0.57
C ASN A 86 -11.48 9.65 -1.43
N ALA A 87 -12.03 10.84 -1.20
CA ALA A 87 -11.61 12.05 -1.94
C ALA A 87 -10.13 12.39 -1.76
N LYS A 88 -9.51 12.03 -0.62
CA LYS A 88 -8.08 12.24 -0.37
C LYS A 88 -7.18 11.11 -0.90
N LEU A 89 -7.73 9.92 -1.12
CA LEU A 89 -7.04 8.73 -1.60
C LEU A 89 -8.03 7.98 -2.50
N GLY A 90 -8.04 8.30 -3.79
CA GLY A 90 -9.04 7.82 -4.75
C GLY A 90 -8.89 6.35 -5.10
N ARG A 91 -7.67 5.82 -5.01
CA ARG A 91 -7.35 4.41 -5.32
C ARG A 91 -7.99 3.48 -4.29
N THR A 92 -8.69 2.45 -4.78
CA THR A 92 -9.14 1.35 -3.93
C THR A 92 -8.11 0.22 -3.94
N LEU A 93 -8.10 -0.63 -2.91
CA LEU A 93 -7.21 -1.80 -2.90
C LEU A 93 -7.41 -2.69 -4.14
N PRO A 94 -8.63 -3.11 -4.52
CA PRO A 94 -8.81 -3.99 -5.68
C PRO A 94 -8.51 -3.30 -7.01
N ASP A 95 -8.98 -2.07 -7.22
CA ASP A 95 -8.83 -1.42 -8.53
C ASP A 95 -7.37 -1.03 -8.81
N TRP A 96 -6.59 -0.67 -7.76
CA TRP A 96 -5.15 -0.41 -7.89
C TRP A 96 -4.37 -1.66 -8.30
N ASN A 97 -4.80 -2.83 -7.88
CA ASN A 97 -4.15 -4.09 -8.18
C ASN A 97 -4.57 -4.69 -9.52
N LYS A 98 -5.76 -4.35 -10.05
CA LYS A 98 -6.21 -4.84 -11.36
C LYS A 98 -5.26 -4.39 -12.46
N GLY A 99 -4.82 -5.33 -13.29
CA GLY A 99 -3.82 -5.12 -14.33
C GLY A 99 -2.36 -5.14 -13.85
N LYS A 100 -2.11 -5.21 -12.53
CA LYS A 100 -0.77 -5.30 -11.92
C LYS A 100 -0.51 -6.67 -11.31
N SER A 101 -1.32 -7.09 -10.37
CA SER A 101 -1.16 -8.37 -9.65
C SER A 101 -2.15 -9.45 -10.09
N PHE A 102 -3.24 -9.07 -10.72
CA PHE A 102 -4.23 -9.94 -11.35
C PHE A 102 -4.89 -9.23 -12.54
N LYS A 103 -5.43 -10.00 -13.48
CA LYS A 103 -6.10 -9.46 -14.68
C LYS A 103 -7.58 -9.22 -14.42
N GLU A 104 -8.25 -10.21 -13.83
CA GLU A 104 -9.69 -10.15 -13.54
C GLU A 104 -9.96 -10.35 -12.06
N PHE A 105 -11.02 -9.71 -11.55
CA PHE A 105 -11.46 -9.89 -10.18
C PHE A 105 -11.84 -11.36 -9.93
N GLY A 106 -11.47 -11.88 -8.74
CA GLY A 106 -11.64 -13.28 -8.37
C GLY A 106 -10.45 -14.18 -8.69
N GLU A 107 -9.45 -13.70 -9.42
CA GLU A 107 -8.16 -14.39 -9.55
C GLU A 107 -7.37 -14.31 -8.23
N ILE A 108 -6.58 -15.37 -7.97
CA ILE A 108 -5.66 -15.38 -6.83
C ILE A 108 -4.43 -14.57 -7.22
N PRO A 109 -4.14 -13.45 -6.56
CA PRO A 109 -3.01 -12.60 -6.90
C PRO A 109 -1.69 -13.23 -6.47
N SER A 110 -0.64 -13.08 -7.30
CA SER A 110 0.71 -13.46 -6.92
C SER A 110 1.33 -12.52 -5.87
N PHE A 111 0.83 -11.31 -5.77
CA PHE A 111 1.07 -10.32 -4.72
C PHE A 111 -0.10 -9.32 -4.67
N LEU A 112 -0.18 -8.52 -3.60
CA LEU A 112 -1.10 -7.37 -3.53
C LEU A 112 -0.33 -6.13 -3.10
N LEU A 113 -0.46 -5.06 -3.87
CA LEU A 113 -0.04 -3.71 -3.49
C LEU A 113 -1.03 -3.18 -2.45
N ILE A 114 -0.63 -3.16 -1.19
CA ILE A 114 -1.51 -2.83 -0.05
C ILE A 114 -1.37 -1.40 0.44
N ALA A 115 -0.21 -0.80 0.21
CA ALA A 115 0.11 0.56 0.61
C ALA A 115 1.26 1.10 -0.23
N ASP A 116 1.47 2.40 -0.15
CA ASP A 116 2.64 3.10 -0.68
C ASP A 116 3.09 4.22 0.26
N ASP A 117 4.20 4.86 -0.05
CA ASP A 117 4.68 6.02 0.68
C ASP A 117 4.90 7.25 -0.21
N ALA A 118 5.16 8.38 0.44
CA ALA A 118 5.26 9.68 -0.21
C ALA A 118 6.42 9.81 -1.21
N VAL A 119 7.40 8.90 -1.20
CA VAL A 119 8.58 8.90 -2.10
C VAL A 119 8.49 7.80 -3.16
N GLY A 120 7.35 7.11 -3.27
CA GLY A 120 7.11 6.08 -4.28
C GLY A 120 7.58 4.69 -3.88
N GLY A 121 7.84 4.44 -2.60
CA GLY A 121 7.99 3.11 -2.04
C GLY A 121 6.65 2.37 -2.01
N LEU A 122 6.68 1.06 -2.15
CA LEU A 122 5.47 0.22 -2.23
C LEU A 122 5.53 -0.88 -1.18
N TYR A 123 4.40 -1.16 -0.54
CA TYR A 123 4.24 -2.31 0.33
C TYR A 123 3.37 -3.36 -0.35
N LEU A 124 3.90 -4.58 -0.43
CA LEU A 124 3.28 -5.69 -1.15
C LEU A 124 3.08 -6.87 -0.21
N LEU A 125 1.87 -7.43 -0.20
CA LEU A 125 1.60 -8.71 0.44
C LEU A 125 1.94 -9.83 -0.54
N ASN A 126 2.88 -10.70 -0.16
CA ASN A 126 3.34 -11.80 -1.02
C ASN A 126 2.29 -12.92 -1.12
N GLY A 127 1.82 -13.19 -2.33
CA GLY A 127 0.99 -14.34 -2.70
C GLY A 127 1.78 -15.45 -3.41
N GLY A 128 3.12 -15.41 -3.33
CA GLY A 128 4.04 -16.38 -3.97
C GLY A 128 4.81 -15.82 -5.17
N GLY A 129 4.50 -14.60 -5.61
CA GLY A 129 5.20 -13.96 -6.72
C GLY A 129 6.51 -13.25 -6.33
N LEU A 130 6.72 -13.01 -5.03
CA LEU A 130 7.90 -12.30 -4.53
C LEU A 130 8.89 -13.23 -3.82
N GLY A 131 8.44 -14.38 -3.33
CA GLY A 131 9.25 -15.33 -2.59
C GLY A 131 8.41 -16.52 -2.10
N LYS A 132 9.06 -17.45 -1.37
CA LYS A 132 8.40 -18.64 -0.81
C LYS A 132 7.64 -18.37 0.49
N ASP A 133 7.83 -17.21 1.09
CA ASP A 133 7.27 -16.73 2.35
C ASP A 133 5.89 -16.11 2.14
N PHE A 134 4.91 -16.95 1.79
CA PHE A 134 3.52 -16.53 1.59
C PHE A 134 2.97 -15.72 2.77
N GLY A 135 2.21 -14.66 2.48
CA GLY A 135 1.56 -13.82 3.48
C GLY A 135 2.50 -12.82 4.17
N LYS A 136 3.76 -12.76 3.76
CA LYS A 136 4.72 -11.76 4.26
C LYS A 136 4.65 -10.48 3.45
N ILE A 137 4.98 -9.37 4.10
CA ILE A 137 5.05 -8.05 3.48
C ILE A 137 6.45 -7.83 2.92
N TYR A 138 6.48 -7.38 1.69
CA TYR A 138 7.67 -6.87 1.01
C TYR A 138 7.58 -5.36 0.91
N TYR A 139 8.72 -4.70 1.02
CA TYR A 139 8.88 -3.29 0.70
C TYR A 139 9.70 -3.15 -0.58
N PHE A 140 9.13 -2.51 -1.58
CA PHE A 140 9.87 -2.06 -2.77
C PHE A 140 10.43 -0.68 -2.48
N SER A 141 11.74 -0.58 -2.39
CA SER A 141 12.41 0.67 -2.02
C SER A 141 12.75 1.52 -3.25
N PRO A 142 12.35 2.81 -3.29
CA PRO A 142 12.63 3.68 -4.42
C PRO A 142 14.09 4.14 -4.52
N ASP A 143 14.92 3.84 -3.52
CA ASP A 143 16.34 4.24 -3.48
C ASP A 143 17.30 3.13 -3.91
N ASN A 144 16.82 1.91 -4.15
CA ASN A 144 17.60 0.80 -4.71
C ASN A 144 16.83 -0.01 -5.76
N LEU A 145 15.52 0.22 -5.91
CA LEU A 145 14.61 -0.47 -6.83
C LEU A 145 14.52 -1.99 -6.56
N GLU A 146 14.68 -2.41 -5.31
CA GLU A 146 14.64 -3.82 -4.92
C GLU A 146 13.45 -4.12 -4.00
N TYR A 147 13.02 -5.38 -4.04
CA TYR A 147 11.99 -5.92 -3.15
C TYR A 147 12.68 -6.58 -1.96
N GLU A 148 12.40 -6.08 -0.76
CA GLU A 148 12.95 -6.61 0.49
C GLU A 148 11.82 -7.17 1.36
N SER A 149 11.94 -8.43 1.79
CA SER A 149 11.00 -9.01 2.76
C SER A 149 11.17 -8.32 4.11
N LEU A 150 10.07 -7.82 4.67
CA LEU A 150 10.07 -7.30 6.04
C LEU A 150 9.85 -8.41 7.08
N ASP A 151 9.59 -9.64 6.63
CA ASP A 151 9.28 -10.83 7.44
C ASP A 151 8.12 -10.65 8.43
N ILE A 152 7.19 -9.76 8.10
CA ILE A 152 5.98 -9.48 8.88
C ILE A 152 4.72 -9.80 8.08
N THR A 153 3.63 -10.13 8.77
CA THR A 153 2.30 -10.32 8.21
C THR A 153 1.59 -8.98 8.01
N TYR A 154 0.42 -8.97 7.34
CA TYR A 154 -0.39 -7.74 7.21
C TYR A 154 -0.78 -7.15 8.58
N THR A 155 -1.12 -7.98 9.55
CA THR A 155 -1.44 -7.54 10.92
C THR A 155 -0.24 -6.84 11.57
N GLU A 156 0.92 -7.44 11.47
CA GLU A 156 2.18 -6.86 11.98
C GLU A 156 2.58 -5.61 11.21
N PHE A 157 2.26 -5.53 9.91
CA PHE A 157 2.46 -4.32 9.10
C PHE A 157 1.60 -3.15 9.61
N LEU A 158 0.34 -3.38 9.98
CA LEU A 158 -0.47 -2.34 10.63
C LEU A 158 0.17 -1.88 11.94
N GLN A 159 0.64 -2.83 12.78
CA GLN A 159 1.35 -2.49 14.02
C GLN A 159 2.64 -1.74 13.77
N PHE A 160 3.41 -2.13 12.75
CA PHE A 160 4.59 -1.41 12.29
C PHE A 160 4.24 0.04 11.93
N CYS A 161 3.22 0.28 11.10
CA CYS A 161 2.79 1.61 10.71
C CYS A 161 2.33 2.45 11.90
N PHE A 162 1.65 1.83 12.88
CA PHE A 162 1.08 2.56 14.01
C PHE A 162 2.09 2.84 15.12
N ASN A 163 3.09 2.00 15.32
CA ASN A 163 3.88 2.01 16.56
C ASN A 163 5.39 2.07 16.38
N ASN A 164 5.93 1.72 15.20
CA ASN A 164 7.37 1.70 15.00
C ASN A 164 7.93 3.13 14.79
N ASP A 165 9.24 3.24 15.00
CA ASP A 165 10.01 4.46 14.71
C ASP A 165 10.17 4.60 13.18
N LEU A 166 9.22 5.34 12.57
CA LEU A 166 9.21 5.57 11.12
C LEU A 166 10.34 6.51 10.68
N ASP A 167 10.85 7.40 11.55
CA ASP A 167 12.00 8.24 11.23
C ASP A 167 13.27 7.40 11.08
N LYS A 168 13.38 6.35 11.89
CA LYS A 168 14.49 5.39 11.78
C LYS A 168 14.36 4.54 10.51
N PHE A 169 13.16 4.04 10.20
CA PHE A 169 12.91 3.22 9.00
C PHE A 169 13.19 3.99 7.72
N TYR A 170 12.70 5.25 7.64
CA TYR A 170 12.87 6.12 6.48
C TYR A 170 14.11 7.03 6.58
N LYS A 171 15.10 6.64 7.38
CA LYS A 171 16.34 7.41 7.49
C LYS A 171 16.99 7.54 6.11
N GLY A 172 17.18 8.79 5.66
CA GLY A 172 17.72 9.09 4.33
C GLY A 172 16.66 9.35 3.25
N ASN A 173 15.40 8.95 3.48
CA ASN A 173 14.28 9.16 2.54
C ASN A 173 13.37 10.33 2.95
N ARG A 174 13.64 10.96 4.10
CA ARG A 174 12.92 12.14 4.59
C ARG A 174 13.83 13.35 4.51
N TRP A 175 13.32 14.44 3.91
CA TRP A 175 14.04 15.71 3.77
C TRP A 175 13.59 16.70 4.84
N THR A 176 14.35 17.78 4.98
CA THR A 176 13.96 18.88 5.89
C THR A 176 12.59 19.44 5.49
N LYS A 177 11.66 19.55 6.45
CA LYS A 177 10.28 20.02 6.25
C LYS A 177 9.38 19.08 5.41
N TRP A 178 9.71 17.80 5.29
CA TRP A 178 8.92 16.84 4.55
C TRP A 178 7.44 16.81 5.00
N ARG A 179 7.16 17.00 6.30
CA ARG A 179 5.79 16.98 6.84
C ARG A 179 4.91 18.07 6.24
N ASP A 180 5.45 19.29 6.06
CA ASP A 180 4.72 20.42 5.49
C ASP A 180 4.33 20.20 4.02
N GLU A 181 5.15 19.44 3.30
CA GLU A 181 4.92 19.13 1.89
C GLU A 181 4.01 17.91 1.73
N VAL A 182 4.29 16.84 2.49
CA VAL A 182 3.52 15.59 2.42
C VAL A 182 2.08 15.78 2.91
N SER A 183 1.86 16.60 3.96
CA SER A 183 0.51 16.88 4.45
C SER A 183 -0.40 17.59 3.42
N LYS A 184 0.18 18.19 2.38
CA LYS A 184 -0.52 18.85 1.27
C LYS A 184 -0.54 18.00 -0.01
N LEU A 185 0.18 16.88 -0.01
CA LEU A 185 0.24 16.00 -1.16
C LEU A 185 -1.07 15.24 -1.29
N ASP A 186 -1.63 15.20 -2.50
CA ASP A 186 -2.76 14.36 -2.85
C ASP A 186 -2.39 12.88 -2.63
N GLY A 187 -3.28 12.07 -2.06
CA GLY A 187 -3.01 10.66 -1.76
C GLY A 187 -2.76 9.78 -2.97
N ASP A 188 -3.12 10.24 -4.17
CA ASP A 188 -2.84 9.57 -5.43
C ASP A 188 -1.58 10.08 -6.13
N LYS A 189 -0.77 10.90 -5.42
CA LYS A 189 0.53 11.41 -5.87
C LYS A 189 1.66 11.03 -4.92
N VAL A 190 2.86 10.99 -5.47
CA VAL A 190 4.13 10.82 -4.76
C VAL A 190 5.11 11.88 -5.23
N PHE A 191 6.18 12.11 -4.47
CA PHE A 191 7.29 12.93 -4.92
C PHE A 191 8.25 12.09 -5.78
N SER A 192 8.47 12.53 -7.01
CA SER A 192 9.55 12.09 -7.88
C SER A 192 10.74 13.01 -7.70
N PHE A 193 11.93 12.45 -7.64
CA PHE A 193 13.17 13.17 -7.32
C PHE A 193 14.13 13.22 -8.51
N TYR A 194 14.88 14.30 -8.61
CA TYR A 194 16.00 14.41 -9.53
C TYR A 194 17.20 15.08 -8.83
N PRO A 195 18.40 14.48 -8.85
CA PRO A 195 18.71 13.14 -9.39
C PRO A 195 17.88 12.03 -8.72
N PHE A 196 17.71 10.90 -9.40
CA PHE A 196 16.91 9.79 -8.87
C PHE A 196 17.52 9.20 -7.58
N LEU A 197 16.68 8.76 -6.64
CA LEU A 197 17.12 8.27 -5.33
C LEU A 197 18.05 7.05 -5.41
N TRP A 198 17.93 6.22 -6.44
CA TRP A 198 18.79 5.05 -6.67
C TRP A 198 20.15 5.39 -7.27
N THR A 199 20.41 6.63 -7.69
CA THR A 199 21.70 7.07 -8.20
C THR A 199 22.62 7.56 -7.09
N LYS A 200 23.94 7.55 -7.33
CA LYS A 200 24.92 8.08 -6.37
C LYS A 200 24.66 9.55 -6.05
N GLU A 201 24.30 10.33 -7.06
CA GLU A 201 24.04 11.77 -6.97
C GLU A 201 22.73 12.04 -6.23
N GLY A 202 21.77 11.12 -6.24
CA GLY A 202 20.45 11.25 -5.61
C GLY A 202 20.42 10.89 -4.12
N LYS A 203 21.50 10.37 -3.53
CA LYS A 203 21.50 9.89 -2.15
C LYS A 203 21.27 10.98 -1.09
N ASP A 204 21.63 12.24 -1.37
CA ASP A 204 21.33 13.37 -0.48
C ASP A 204 20.00 14.01 -0.87
N ILE A 205 18.90 13.46 -0.33
CA ILE A 205 17.53 13.86 -0.66
C ILE A 205 17.26 15.36 -0.45
N ASN A 206 18.01 16.03 0.45
CA ASN A 206 17.87 17.46 0.70
C ASN A 206 18.38 18.33 -0.47
N LYS A 207 19.29 17.79 -1.29
CA LYS A 207 19.83 18.46 -2.48
C LYS A 207 19.03 18.21 -3.73
N ASN A 208 18.17 17.18 -3.72
CA ASN A 208 17.37 16.81 -4.89
C ASN A 208 16.24 17.81 -5.12
N THR A 209 15.98 18.12 -6.38
CA THR A 209 14.70 18.70 -6.76
C THR A 209 13.63 17.63 -6.71
N ARG A 210 12.36 18.00 -6.48
CA ARG A 210 11.23 17.09 -6.43
C ARG A 210 9.97 17.72 -6.99
N LYS A 211 9.13 16.90 -7.56
CA LYS A 211 7.79 17.31 -8.00
C LYS A 211 6.77 16.20 -7.68
N ALA A 212 5.54 16.60 -7.43
CA ALA A 212 4.45 15.66 -7.27
C ALA A 212 4.05 15.07 -8.64
N VAL A 213 4.05 13.74 -8.75
CA VAL A 213 3.59 12.98 -9.92
C VAL A 213 2.53 11.99 -9.48
N SER A 214 1.77 11.39 -10.40
CA SER A 214 0.83 10.33 -10.03
C SER A 214 1.59 9.09 -9.54
N VAL A 215 0.98 8.35 -8.61
CA VAL A 215 1.56 7.07 -8.13
C VAL A 215 1.74 6.10 -9.31
N GLU A 216 0.83 6.11 -10.29
CA GLU A 216 0.92 5.28 -11.50
C GLU A 216 2.15 5.62 -12.36
N GLU A 217 2.43 6.91 -12.56
CA GLU A 217 3.61 7.37 -13.28
C GLU A 217 4.90 6.92 -12.58
N GLN A 218 4.98 7.10 -11.26
CA GLN A 218 6.16 6.70 -10.49
C GLN A 218 6.33 5.18 -10.43
N TYR A 219 5.22 4.43 -10.28
CA TYR A 219 5.21 2.98 -10.33
C TYR A 219 5.80 2.47 -11.65
N SER A 220 5.30 2.96 -12.77
CA SER A 220 5.77 2.57 -14.11
C SER A 220 7.24 2.94 -14.32
N LEU A 221 7.64 4.16 -13.94
CA LEU A 221 9.03 4.60 -14.03
C LEU A 221 9.98 3.69 -13.23
N ASN A 222 9.63 3.37 -11.99
CA ASN A 222 10.46 2.53 -11.13
C ASN A 222 10.65 1.12 -11.71
N LEU A 223 9.58 0.51 -12.23
CA LEU A 223 9.65 -0.82 -12.85
C LEU A 223 10.45 -0.81 -14.15
N ASP A 224 10.27 0.21 -14.99
CA ASP A 224 11.04 0.36 -16.23
C ASP A 224 12.53 0.54 -15.94
N MET A 225 12.87 1.36 -14.94
CA MET A 225 14.26 1.55 -14.53
C MET A 225 14.86 0.28 -13.93
N ARG A 226 14.11 -0.43 -13.10
CA ARG A 226 14.52 -1.74 -12.56
C ARG A 226 14.89 -2.71 -13.69
N LYS A 227 14.04 -2.80 -14.73
CA LYS A 227 14.28 -3.64 -15.91
C LYS A 227 15.52 -3.19 -16.69
N GLN A 228 15.66 -1.88 -16.94
CA GLN A 228 16.82 -1.33 -17.69
C GLN A 228 18.14 -1.54 -16.95
N LEU A 229 18.12 -1.54 -15.61
CA LEU A 229 19.28 -1.82 -14.76
C LEU A 229 19.57 -3.32 -14.59
N GLY A 230 18.74 -4.20 -15.17
CA GLY A 230 18.92 -5.66 -15.08
C GLY A 230 18.67 -6.24 -13.70
N LEU A 231 17.82 -5.59 -12.88
CA LEU A 231 17.44 -6.04 -11.54
C LEU A 231 16.27 -7.05 -11.54
N ASP A 232 15.60 -7.23 -12.68
CA ASP A 232 14.59 -8.26 -12.90
C ASP A 232 15.29 -9.61 -13.15
N LYS A 233 15.50 -10.38 -12.10
CA LYS A 233 16.03 -11.76 -12.18
C LYS A 233 14.95 -12.76 -11.79
#